data_796be54538a794e45a339cbcecad5f48
#
_entry.id   796be54538a794e45a339cbcecad5f48
#
_cell.length_a   1.000
_cell.length_b   1.000
_cell.length_c   1.000
_cell.angle_alpha   90.00
_cell.angle_beta   90.00
_cell.angle_gamma   90.00
#
_symmetry.space_group_name_H-M   'P 1'
#
loop_
_entity.id
_entity.type
_entity.pdbx_description
1 polymer ?
#
loop_
_entity_poly.entity_id
_entity_poly.type
_entity_poly.pdbx_seq_one_letter_code
_entity_poly.pdbx_strand_id
1 'polypeptide(L)'
;MKEYDYLIVGAGLFGAVFAHEARCAGKRCLVIDKRGQRGGNLYCEDVEGIHVHKYGAHIFHTDNKEVWDYVNSFVEFNRYTNSPLARFGDKLYNLPFNMNTFYQLWGVKTPAEAKEKIEEQRREFAHITEPANLEEQALKLCGKDIYRCLIKGYTEKQLSLIHI
;
A
#
# COMPACT_ATOMS: atom_id res chain seq x y z
N MET A 1 -8.85 -39.57 -12.37
CA MET A 1 -8.45 -38.15 -12.39
C MET A 1 -8.83 -37.55 -11.03
N LYS A 2 -8.00 -36.64 -10.50
CA LYS A 2 -8.41 -35.88 -9.31
C LYS A 2 -9.43 -34.82 -9.76
N GLU A 3 -10.63 -34.93 -9.27
CA GLU A 3 -11.68 -33.93 -9.54
C GLU A 3 -11.57 -32.80 -8.51
N TYR A 4 -11.69 -31.56 -8.97
CA TYR A 4 -11.71 -30.36 -8.14
C TYR A 4 -13.06 -29.66 -8.35
N ASP A 5 -13.62 -29.10 -7.27
CA ASP A 5 -14.84 -28.31 -7.33
C ASP A 5 -14.57 -26.88 -7.81
N TYR A 6 -13.37 -26.37 -7.47
CA TYR A 6 -12.95 -24.99 -7.83
C TYR A 6 -11.53 -24.94 -8.33
N LEU A 7 -11.31 -24.15 -9.38
CA LEU A 7 -10.02 -23.66 -9.83
C LEU A 7 -9.89 -22.20 -9.40
N ILE A 8 -8.89 -21.91 -8.55
CA ILE A 8 -8.62 -20.58 -8.03
C ILE A 8 -7.35 -20.06 -8.69
N VAL A 9 -7.44 -18.96 -9.41
CA VAL A 9 -6.30 -18.32 -10.07
C VAL A 9 -5.81 -17.17 -9.21
N GLY A 10 -4.62 -17.33 -8.64
CA GLY A 10 -4.00 -16.39 -7.71
C GLY A 10 -3.96 -16.91 -6.27
N ALA A 11 -2.74 -17.07 -5.73
CA ALA A 11 -2.47 -17.51 -4.35
C ALA A 11 -2.23 -16.31 -3.40
N GLY A 12 -2.85 -15.17 -3.67
CA GLY A 12 -2.90 -14.02 -2.77
C GLY A 12 -3.94 -14.21 -1.66
N LEU A 13 -4.15 -13.17 -0.84
CA LEU A 13 -5.04 -13.25 0.32
C LEU A 13 -6.48 -13.63 -0.07
N PHE A 14 -7.02 -13.03 -1.13
CA PHE A 14 -8.38 -13.35 -1.59
C PHE A 14 -8.52 -14.84 -1.97
N GLY A 15 -7.61 -15.37 -2.80
CA GLY A 15 -7.63 -16.78 -3.18
C GLY A 15 -7.42 -17.73 -2.01
N ALA A 16 -6.60 -17.35 -1.03
CA ALA A 16 -6.36 -18.12 0.17
C ALA A 16 -7.62 -18.21 1.05
N VAL A 17 -8.30 -17.08 1.30
CA VAL A 17 -9.55 -17.03 2.07
C VAL A 17 -10.64 -17.85 1.37
N PHE A 18 -10.83 -17.65 0.07
CA PHE A 18 -11.81 -18.44 -0.68
C PHE A 18 -11.53 -19.95 -0.60
N ALA A 19 -10.26 -20.36 -0.79
CA ALA A 19 -9.87 -21.76 -0.71
C ALA A 19 -10.10 -22.35 0.69
N HIS A 20 -9.85 -21.56 1.75
CA HIS A 20 -10.09 -21.96 3.13
C HIS A 20 -11.59 -22.21 3.38
N GLU A 21 -12.42 -21.23 3.05
CA GLU A 21 -13.88 -21.32 3.25
C GLU A 21 -14.51 -22.46 2.43
N ALA A 22 -14.09 -22.59 1.17
CA ALA A 22 -14.54 -23.71 0.33
C ALA A 22 -14.14 -25.07 0.90
N ARG A 23 -12.92 -25.18 1.45
CA ARG A 23 -12.47 -26.41 2.13
C ARG A 23 -13.29 -26.70 3.39
N CYS A 24 -13.59 -25.69 4.20
CA CYS A 24 -14.47 -25.82 5.37
C CYS A 24 -15.86 -26.30 4.97
N ALA A 25 -16.34 -25.92 3.80
CA ALA A 25 -17.59 -26.42 3.18
C ALA A 25 -17.45 -27.78 2.46
N GLY A 26 -16.33 -28.51 2.66
CA GLY A 26 -16.11 -29.84 2.11
C GLY A 26 -15.73 -29.85 0.62
N LYS A 27 -15.39 -28.71 0.04
CA LYS A 27 -15.02 -28.60 -1.38
C LYS A 27 -13.53 -28.82 -1.61
N ARG A 28 -13.19 -29.31 -2.79
CA ARG A 28 -11.79 -29.49 -3.23
C ARG A 28 -11.39 -28.36 -4.17
N CYS A 29 -10.32 -27.65 -3.82
CA CYS A 29 -9.81 -26.53 -4.58
C CYS A 29 -8.45 -26.85 -5.19
N LEU A 30 -8.23 -26.41 -6.43
CA LEU A 30 -6.92 -26.29 -7.05
C LEU A 30 -6.57 -24.81 -7.13
N VAL A 31 -5.48 -24.39 -6.47
CA VAL A 31 -4.99 -23.03 -6.52
C VAL A 31 -3.76 -22.96 -7.41
N ILE A 32 -3.77 -22.07 -8.39
CA ILE A 32 -2.63 -21.82 -9.28
C ILE A 32 -2.21 -20.36 -9.19
N ASP A 33 -0.91 -20.10 -9.31
CA ASP A 33 -0.36 -18.74 -9.34
C ASP A 33 0.78 -18.68 -10.37
N LYS A 34 0.98 -17.50 -10.95
CA LYS A 34 2.11 -17.24 -11.84
C LYS A 34 3.45 -17.12 -11.11
N ARG A 35 3.42 -16.81 -9.81
CA ARG A 35 4.59 -16.67 -8.96
C ARG A 35 4.94 -18.02 -8.32
N GLY A 36 6.22 -18.23 -8.04
CA GLY A 36 6.70 -19.42 -7.35
C GLY A 36 6.38 -19.45 -5.85
N GLN A 37 5.91 -18.35 -5.29
CA GLN A 37 5.58 -18.20 -3.86
C GLN A 37 4.10 -17.89 -3.65
N ARG A 38 3.60 -18.29 -2.48
CA ARG A 38 2.25 -17.96 -1.99
C ARG A 38 2.25 -16.60 -1.32
N GLY A 39 1.06 -16.00 -1.15
CA GLY A 39 0.86 -14.74 -0.43
C GLY A 39 0.61 -13.55 -1.34
N GLY A 40 0.84 -13.67 -2.66
CA GLY A 40 0.61 -12.56 -3.59
C GLY A 40 1.44 -11.33 -3.20
N ASN A 41 0.78 -10.18 -3.09
CA ASN A 41 1.46 -8.93 -2.69
C ASN A 41 1.79 -8.86 -1.19
N LEU A 42 1.25 -9.75 -0.35
CA LEU A 42 1.59 -9.84 1.08
C LEU A 42 2.88 -10.62 1.33
N TYR A 43 3.48 -11.18 0.28
CA TYR A 43 4.67 -12.00 0.43
C TYR A 43 5.84 -11.21 1.03
N CYS A 44 6.42 -11.77 2.09
CA CYS A 44 7.62 -11.27 2.74
C CYS A 44 8.73 -12.30 2.66
N GLU A 45 9.96 -11.83 2.55
CA GLU A 45 11.17 -12.64 2.66
C GLU A 45 11.88 -12.29 3.96
N ASP A 46 12.46 -13.29 4.61
CA ASP A 46 13.44 -13.05 5.67
C ASP A 46 14.83 -12.92 5.02
N VAL A 47 15.44 -11.76 5.19
CA VAL A 47 16.79 -11.48 4.69
C VAL A 47 17.63 -11.03 5.88
N GLU A 48 18.53 -11.87 6.34
CA GLU A 48 19.42 -11.60 7.48
C GLU A 48 18.66 -11.21 8.76
N GLY A 49 17.49 -11.83 9.01
CA GLY A 49 16.63 -11.55 10.15
C GLY A 49 15.75 -10.31 10.00
N ILE A 50 15.69 -9.74 8.80
CA ILE A 50 14.82 -8.61 8.46
C ILE A 50 13.66 -9.09 7.60
N HIS A 51 12.43 -8.81 8.01
CA HIS A 51 11.24 -9.09 7.21
C HIS A 51 11.09 -8.08 6.08
N VAL A 52 11.47 -8.50 4.88
CA VAL A 52 11.40 -7.66 3.67
C VAL A 52 10.06 -7.86 2.97
N HIS A 53 9.22 -6.83 2.96
CA HIS A 53 7.99 -6.80 2.19
C HIS A 53 8.31 -6.62 0.70
N LYS A 54 8.23 -7.71 -0.07
CA LYS A 54 8.73 -7.75 -1.46
C LYS A 54 7.97 -6.80 -2.40
N TYR A 55 6.68 -6.60 -2.14
CA TYR A 55 5.77 -5.84 -3.01
C TYR A 55 5.21 -4.57 -2.32
N GLY A 56 5.94 -4.04 -1.36
CA GLY A 56 5.56 -2.88 -0.56
C GLY A 56 5.03 -3.26 0.82
N ALA A 57 5.02 -2.27 1.72
CA ALA A 57 4.61 -2.47 3.10
C ALA A 57 3.12 -2.82 3.19
N HIS A 58 2.82 -3.90 3.89
CA HIS A 58 1.46 -4.33 4.19
C HIS A 58 1.30 -4.41 5.70
N ILE A 59 0.42 -3.56 6.23
CA ILE A 59 -0.03 -3.61 7.61
C ILE A 59 -1.52 -3.88 7.62
N PHE A 60 -1.96 -4.77 8.50
CA PHE A 60 -3.37 -5.05 8.67
C PHE A 60 -4.00 -4.04 9.62
N HIS A 61 -5.11 -3.45 9.19
CA HIS A 61 -5.99 -2.65 10.04
C HIS A 61 -7.43 -2.81 9.57
N THR A 62 -8.38 -2.77 10.48
CA THR A 62 -9.81 -2.82 10.19
C THR A 62 -10.60 -2.26 11.37
N ASP A 63 -11.73 -1.65 11.12
CA ASP A 63 -12.76 -1.28 12.08
C ASP A 63 -13.90 -2.31 12.14
N ASN A 64 -13.90 -3.29 11.22
CA ASN A 64 -14.86 -4.38 11.19
C ASN A 64 -14.42 -5.50 12.16
N LYS A 65 -15.22 -5.69 13.22
CA LYS A 65 -14.95 -6.69 14.25
C LYS A 65 -14.94 -8.12 13.72
N GLU A 66 -15.83 -8.46 12.78
CA GLU A 66 -15.89 -9.83 12.22
C GLU A 66 -14.61 -10.15 11.45
N VAL A 67 -14.12 -9.19 10.64
CA VAL A 67 -12.86 -9.33 9.91
C VAL A 67 -11.69 -9.44 10.88
N TRP A 68 -11.68 -8.63 11.94
CA TRP A 68 -10.66 -8.71 12.99
C TRP A 68 -10.62 -10.07 13.66
N ASP A 69 -11.76 -10.56 14.10
CA ASP A 69 -11.88 -11.85 14.79
C ASP A 69 -11.49 -13.01 13.84
N TYR A 70 -11.93 -12.94 12.57
CA TYR A 70 -11.59 -13.93 11.56
C TYR A 70 -10.08 -14.02 11.34
N VAL A 71 -9.40 -12.89 11.12
CA VAL A 71 -7.96 -12.89 10.84
C VAL A 71 -7.16 -13.31 12.08
N ASN A 72 -7.57 -12.91 13.29
CA ASN A 72 -6.94 -13.32 14.54
C ASN A 72 -7.12 -14.80 14.86
N SER A 73 -8.05 -15.51 14.20
CA SER A 73 -8.15 -16.98 14.34
C SER A 73 -6.98 -17.72 13.67
N PHE A 74 -6.23 -17.06 12.79
CA PHE A 74 -5.08 -17.64 12.08
C PHE A 74 -3.74 -17.17 12.61
N VAL A 75 -3.63 -15.91 13.05
CA VAL A 75 -2.38 -15.28 13.47
C VAL A 75 -2.58 -14.33 14.63
N GLU A 76 -1.56 -14.16 15.45
CA GLU A 76 -1.49 -13.11 16.46
C GLU A 76 -0.76 -11.90 15.90
N PHE A 77 -1.33 -10.69 16.06
CA PHE A 77 -0.71 -9.44 15.64
C PHE A 77 0.14 -8.82 16.74
N ASN A 78 1.31 -8.33 16.39
CA ASN A 78 2.31 -7.77 17.29
C ASN A 78 2.08 -6.31 17.68
N ARG A 79 0.94 -5.70 17.33
CA ARG A 79 0.59 -4.30 17.58
C ARG A 79 1.65 -3.32 17.06
N TYR A 80 2.16 -3.61 15.87
CA TYR A 80 3.19 -2.80 15.23
C TYR A 80 2.75 -1.35 15.04
N THR A 81 3.59 -0.41 15.49
CA THR A 81 3.38 1.03 15.23
C THR A 81 4.00 1.38 13.89
N ASN A 82 3.16 1.69 12.90
CA ASN A 82 3.62 2.04 11.57
C ASN A 82 4.15 3.48 11.54
N SER A 83 5.46 3.61 11.37
CA SER A 83 6.15 4.91 11.20
C SER A 83 7.12 4.83 10.02
N PRO A 84 6.61 4.77 8.78
CA PRO A 84 7.44 4.57 7.61
C PRO A 84 8.29 5.79 7.28
N LEU A 85 9.44 5.53 6.68
CA LEU A 85 10.28 6.54 6.05
C LEU A 85 10.30 6.31 4.54
N ALA A 86 10.07 7.37 3.77
CA ALA A 86 10.25 7.34 2.32
C ALA A 86 11.64 7.82 1.96
N ARG A 87 12.33 7.08 1.10
CA ARG A 87 13.59 7.52 0.50
C ARG A 87 13.32 8.05 -0.91
N PHE A 88 13.76 9.27 -1.17
CA PHE A 88 13.79 9.85 -2.52
C PHE A 88 15.18 10.46 -2.79
N GLY A 89 15.90 9.86 -3.72
CA GLY A 89 17.32 10.13 -3.89
C GLY A 89 18.12 9.79 -2.63
N ASP A 90 18.87 10.74 -2.12
CA ASP A 90 19.67 10.59 -0.89
C ASP A 90 18.98 11.15 0.37
N LYS A 91 17.72 11.58 0.25
CA LYS A 91 16.94 12.14 1.36
C LYS A 91 15.93 11.15 1.90
N LEU A 92 15.67 11.26 3.20
CA LEU A 92 14.63 10.53 3.91
C LEU A 92 13.51 11.49 4.34
N TYR A 93 12.27 11.03 4.25
CA TYR A 93 11.08 11.78 4.60
C TYR A 93 10.17 10.96 5.50
N ASN A 94 9.62 11.58 6.53
CA ASN A 94 8.62 10.94 7.39
C ASN A 94 7.28 10.76 6.65
N LEU A 95 6.64 9.60 6.88
CA LEU A 95 5.29 9.30 6.42
C LEU A 95 4.40 8.83 7.59
N PRO A 96 3.08 9.04 7.53
CA PRO A 96 2.36 9.90 6.59
C PRO A 96 2.84 11.35 6.66
N PHE A 97 2.48 12.17 5.68
CA PHE A 97 2.89 13.57 5.60
C PHE A 97 2.55 14.31 6.89
N ASN A 98 3.53 14.93 7.48
CA ASN A 98 3.42 15.69 8.72
C ASN A 98 4.41 16.86 8.72
N MET A 99 4.48 17.63 9.80
CA MET A 99 5.38 18.78 9.85
C MET A 99 6.86 18.43 9.67
N ASN A 100 7.29 17.22 10.10
CA ASN A 100 8.67 16.77 9.81
C ASN A 100 8.89 16.58 8.31
N THR A 101 7.91 16.01 7.60
CA THR A 101 7.97 15.85 6.14
C THR A 101 8.08 17.22 5.45
N PHE A 102 7.28 18.19 5.86
CA PHE A 102 7.28 19.53 5.27
C PHE A 102 8.57 20.30 5.59
N TYR A 103 9.09 20.15 6.81
CA TYR A 103 10.40 20.67 7.16
C TYR A 103 11.51 20.04 6.30
N GLN A 104 11.51 18.73 6.16
CA GLN A 104 12.50 17.99 5.35
C GLN A 104 12.43 18.38 3.87
N LEU A 105 11.23 18.66 3.35
CA LEU A 105 11.00 18.96 1.94
C LEU A 105 11.28 20.43 1.61
N TRP A 106 10.82 21.36 2.47
CA TRP A 106 10.81 22.80 2.19
C TRP A 106 11.50 23.67 3.25
N GLY A 107 11.90 23.11 4.39
CA GLY A 107 12.51 23.86 5.50
C GLY A 107 11.49 24.71 6.31
N VAL A 108 10.21 24.54 6.07
CA VAL A 108 9.13 25.25 6.80
C VAL A 108 9.05 24.80 8.25
N LYS A 109 8.79 25.73 9.17
CA LYS A 109 8.82 25.46 10.62
C LYS A 109 7.45 25.48 11.28
N THR A 110 6.46 26.08 10.62
CA THR A 110 5.11 26.21 11.15
C THR A 110 4.06 25.62 10.23
N PRO A 111 2.90 25.19 10.77
CA PRO A 111 1.78 24.74 9.96
C PRO A 111 1.27 25.81 8.97
N ALA A 112 1.36 27.09 9.32
CA ALA A 112 0.96 28.20 8.46
C ALA A 112 1.85 28.26 7.21
N GLU A 113 3.18 28.23 7.38
CA GLU A 113 4.15 28.21 6.27
C GLU A 113 3.96 26.98 5.39
N ALA A 114 3.73 25.80 5.99
CA ALA A 114 3.48 24.56 5.24
C ALA A 114 2.20 24.68 4.39
N LYS A 115 1.14 25.21 4.96
CA LYS A 115 -0.13 25.44 4.25
C LYS A 115 0.04 26.43 3.09
N GLU A 116 0.74 27.53 3.32
CA GLU A 116 1.03 28.52 2.28
C GLU A 116 1.81 27.88 1.11
N LYS A 117 2.81 27.07 1.43
CA LYS A 117 3.62 26.36 0.44
C LYS A 117 2.81 25.35 -0.38
N ILE A 118 1.91 24.62 0.26
CA ILE A 118 0.99 23.71 -0.44
C ILE A 118 0.05 24.50 -1.35
N GLU A 119 -0.54 25.60 -0.86
CA GLU A 119 -1.46 26.41 -1.64
C GLU A 119 -0.77 27.10 -2.83
N GLU A 120 0.48 27.56 -2.66
CA GLU A 120 1.30 28.08 -3.76
C GLU A 120 1.38 27.05 -4.90
N GLN A 121 1.74 25.82 -4.59
CA GLN A 121 1.89 24.78 -5.61
C GLN A 121 0.56 24.32 -6.21
N ARG A 122 -0.50 24.25 -5.41
CA ARG A 122 -1.84 23.91 -5.89
C ARG A 122 -2.39 24.91 -6.91
N ARG A 123 -2.03 26.18 -6.81
CA ARG A 123 -2.44 27.22 -7.78
C ARG A 123 -1.97 26.91 -9.20
N GLU A 124 -0.83 26.26 -9.37
CA GLU A 124 -0.34 25.84 -10.68
C GLU A 124 -1.30 24.87 -11.37
N PHE A 125 -2.07 24.12 -10.57
CA PHE A 125 -3.00 23.05 -11.01
C PHE A 125 -4.47 23.40 -10.79
N ALA A 126 -4.79 24.67 -10.56
CA ALA A 126 -6.17 25.13 -10.34
C ALA A 126 -7.09 24.91 -11.56
N HIS A 127 -6.50 24.75 -12.74
CA HIS A 127 -7.23 24.43 -13.98
C HIS A 127 -7.80 23.00 -14.00
N ILE A 128 -7.32 22.10 -13.12
CA ILE A 128 -7.84 20.73 -13.00
C ILE A 128 -9.12 20.78 -12.16
N THR A 129 -10.26 20.82 -12.82
CA THR A 129 -11.57 20.83 -12.14
C THR A 129 -12.01 19.42 -11.74
N GLU A 130 -11.90 18.47 -12.68
CA GLU A 130 -12.23 17.07 -12.47
C GLU A 130 -11.00 16.20 -12.84
N PRO A 131 -10.25 15.71 -11.84
CA PRO A 131 -9.07 14.88 -12.08
C PRO A 131 -9.42 13.57 -12.78
N ALA A 132 -8.77 13.28 -13.89
CA ALA A 132 -8.99 12.07 -14.67
C ALA A 132 -8.19 10.85 -14.14
N ASN A 133 -7.18 11.09 -13.31
CA ASN A 133 -6.27 10.06 -12.80
C ASN A 133 -5.66 10.48 -11.46
N LEU A 134 -4.88 9.54 -10.87
CA LEU A 134 -4.22 9.76 -9.58
C LEU A 134 -3.21 10.92 -9.62
N GLU A 135 -2.50 11.10 -10.72
CA GLU A 135 -1.53 12.18 -10.86
C GLU A 135 -2.21 13.55 -10.75
N GLU A 136 -3.23 13.78 -11.54
CA GLU A 136 -4.01 15.02 -11.50
C GLU A 136 -4.66 15.26 -10.14
N GLN A 137 -5.19 14.20 -9.52
CA GLN A 137 -5.75 14.27 -8.17
C GLN A 137 -4.70 14.68 -7.14
N ALA A 138 -3.51 14.09 -7.19
CA ALA A 138 -2.43 14.39 -6.26
C ALA A 138 -1.88 15.81 -6.48
N LEU A 139 -1.65 16.22 -7.73
CA LEU A 139 -1.20 17.57 -8.06
C LEU A 139 -2.19 18.63 -7.58
N LYS A 140 -3.48 18.40 -7.78
CA LYS A 140 -4.56 19.28 -7.29
C LYS A 140 -4.61 19.38 -5.76
N LEU A 141 -4.38 18.28 -5.04
CA LEU A 141 -4.51 18.23 -3.58
C LEU A 141 -3.26 18.67 -2.83
N CYS A 142 -2.08 18.27 -3.27
CA CYS A 142 -0.85 18.48 -2.50
C CYS A 142 0.31 19.14 -3.27
N GLY A 143 0.12 19.39 -4.57
CA GLY A 143 1.13 20.03 -5.41
C GLY A 143 2.23 19.10 -5.91
N LYS A 144 3.10 19.65 -6.74
CA LYS A 144 4.10 18.89 -7.51
C LYS A 144 5.21 18.25 -6.66
N ASP A 145 5.66 18.92 -5.62
CA ASP A 145 6.81 18.41 -4.84
C ASP A 145 6.44 17.16 -4.06
N ILE A 146 5.29 17.17 -3.37
CA ILE A 146 4.79 16.00 -2.64
C ILE A 146 4.48 14.87 -3.63
N TYR A 147 3.80 15.17 -4.73
CA TYR A 147 3.51 14.16 -5.76
C TYR A 147 4.78 13.51 -6.26
N ARG A 148 5.75 14.30 -6.74
CA ARG A 148 6.98 13.80 -7.34
C ARG A 148 7.85 13.01 -6.36
N CYS A 149 8.03 13.53 -5.15
CA CYS A 149 8.97 12.95 -4.18
C CYS A 149 8.39 11.76 -3.42
N LEU A 150 7.08 11.74 -3.15
CA LEU A 150 6.52 10.84 -2.14
C LEU A 150 5.35 9.97 -2.65
N ILE A 151 4.73 10.33 -3.79
CA ILE A 151 3.57 9.59 -4.30
C ILE A 151 3.93 8.83 -5.57
N LYS A 152 4.45 9.51 -6.59
CA LYS A 152 4.65 8.94 -7.92
C LYS A 152 5.40 7.61 -7.91
N GLY A 153 6.64 7.61 -7.45
CA GLY A 153 7.49 6.42 -7.49
C GLY A 153 6.99 5.29 -6.59
N TYR A 154 6.36 5.64 -5.45
CA TYR A 154 5.73 4.64 -4.59
C TYR A 154 4.54 3.98 -5.28
N THR A 155 3.67 4.77 -5.90
CA THR A 155 2.50 4.26 -6.61
C THR A 155 2.89 3.37 -7.80
N GLU A 156 3.86 3.80 -8.60
CA GLU A 156 4.39 3.01 -9.72
C GLU A 156 4.94 1.67 -9.25
N LYS A 157 5.66 1.65 -8.12
CA LYS A 157 6.19 0.41 -7.54
C LYS A 157 5.10 -0.51 -6.98
N GLN A 158 4.11 0.05 -6.27
CA GLN A 158 3.05 -0.71 -5.60
C GLN A 158 2.06 -1.33 -6.58
N LEU A 159 1.58 -0.55 -7.52
CA LEU A 159 0.52 -0.98 -8.43
C LEU A 159 1.03 -1.81 -9.59
N SER A 160 2.37 -1.99 -9.72
CA SER A 160 2.98 -2.62 -10.89
C SER A 160 2.55 -1.92 -12.19
N LEU A 161 3.47 -1.57 -13.04
CA LEU A 161 3.26 -0.84 -14.31
C LEU A 161 2.20 -1.44 -15.27
N ILE A 162 1.63 -2.58 -14.91
CA ILE A 162 0.63 -3.30 -15.71
C ILE A 162 -0.77 -2.64 -15.66
N HIS A 163 -1.02 -1.76 -14.70
CA HIS A 163 -2.36 -1.22 -14.44
C HIS A 163 -2.45 0.31 -14.46
N ILE A 164 -1.44 0.93 -15.00
CA ILE A 164 -1.41 2.39 -15.15
C ILE A 164 -1.81 2.78 -16.56
#